data_ae134dac38651b903c9b50ffedb028e0
#
_entry.id   ae134dac38651b903c9b50ffedb028e0
#
_cell.length_a   1.000
_cell.length_b   1.000
_cell.length_c   1.000
_cell.angle_alpha   90.00
_cell.angle_beta   90.00
_cell.angle_gamma   90.00
#
_symmetry.space_group_name_H-M   'P 1'
#
loop_
_entity.id
_entity.type
_entity.pdbx_description
1 polymer ?
#
loop_
_entity_poly.entity_id
_entity_poly.type
_entity_poly.pdbx_seq_one_letter_code
_entity_poly.pdbx_strand_id
1 'polypeptide(L)'
;RTDAIIEIAMRPASQVPDLPLDFAKLSLFDWMTCGIAGTNEPLAVKLRQLAAGEGGQPLATVLGGMRVPPRMAALVNGATSHALDYDDTHFAHVGHLSVGIYPAALAIAEMQDASAEEMITAFLLGAEGAIRVGMTLGRAHYNHGFHQTATAGAFGATLAAGRLLGLDSLQMRHALGLCATRASGLTSQFGSMGKPYNAGISAANGVECATLAGLGFTSADDGLMGHQGFVGAHLPGGGAVTGPDLALDSYKFPDNKYKLHACCHGLHPMIEALQASEAAAGVPLDDIKSFSLSTNPRWLAVCDIKRPRTGLEVKFSYNWLAGMTLRGDNTADDRLFTDTIAGEAELGRFAE
;
A
#
# COMPACT_ATOMS: atom_id res chain seq x y z
N ARG A 1 17.48 -14.52 -10.11
CA ARG A 1 16.70 -13.72 -9.15
C ARG A 1 15.23 -13.66 -9.53
N THR A 2 14.90 -13.35 -10.78
CA THR A 2 13.51 -13.35 -11.26
C THR A 2 12.88 -14.72 -11.12
N ASP A 3 13.61 -15.82 -11.39
CA ASP A 3 13.11 -17.17 -11.17
C ASP A 3 12.68 -17.41 -9.71
N ALA A 4 13.47 -16.96 -8.75
CA ALA A 4 13.11 -17.11 -7.33
C ALA A 4 11.79 -16.37 -6.98
N ILE A 5 11.54 -15.22 -7.59
CA ILE A 5 10.27 -14.48 -7.44
C ILE A 5 9.11 -15.27 -8.07
N ILE A 6 9.32 -15.86 -9.25
CA ILE A 6 8.32 -16.69 -9.93
C ILE A 6 8.01 -17.95 -9.11
N GLU A 7 9.03 -18.64 -8.59
CA GLU A 7 8.90 -19.83 -7.73
C GLU A 7 8.05 -19.54 -6.48
N ILE A 8 8.16 -18.34 -5.89
CA ILE A 8 7.30 -17.93 -4.77
C ILE A 8 5.83 -17.97 -5.19
N ALA A 9 5.47 -17.30 -6.30
CA ALA A 9 4.09 -17.24 -6.77
C ALA A 9 3.54 -18.61 -7.20
N MET A 10 4.40 -19.49 -7.70
CA MET A 10 4.06 -20.84 -8.16
C MET A 10 4.00 -21.88 -7.04
N ARG A 11 4.35 -21.51 -5.79
CA ARG A 11 4.37 -22.45 -4.66
C ARG A 11 2.99 -23.11 -4.46
N PRO A 12 2.92 -24.45 -4.33
CA PRO A 12 1.65 -25.12 -4.01
C PRO A 12 1.03 -24.63 -2.70
N ALA A 13 -0.28 -24.44 -2.66
CA ALA A 13 -1.00 -23.99 -1.46
C ALA A 13 -0.73 -24.90 -0.24
N SER A 14 -0.62 -26.22 -0.46
CA SER A 14 -0.31 -27.19 0.58
C SER A 14 1.08 -27.04 1.22
N GLN A 15 1.96 -26.24 0.64
CA GLN A 15 3.29 -25.92 1.18
C GLN A 15 3.35 -24.55 1.87
N VAL A 16 2.23 -23.84 1.95
CA VAL A 16 2.16 -22.55 2.64
C VAL A 16 1.81 -22.78 4.10
N PRO A 17 2.64 -22.33 5.05
CA PRO A 17 2.35 -22.52 6.49
C PRO A 17 1.14 -21.71 6.95
N ASP A 18 0.50 -22.16 8.04
CA ASP A 18 -0.69 -21.52 8.62
C ASP A 18 -0.42 -20.09 9.09
N LEU A 19 0.70 -19.83 9.78
CA LEU A 19 0.98 -18.52 10.36
C LEU A 19 1.00 -17.40 9.32
N PRO A 20 1.71 -17.46 8.18
CA PRO A 20 1.60 -16.44 7.14
C PRO A 20 0.20 -16.30 6.55
N LEU A 21 -0.57 -17.41 6.43
CA LEU A 21 -1.96 -17.37 5.97
C LEU A 21 -2.87 -16.64 6.96
N ASP A 22 -2.67 -16.81 8.26
CA ASP A 22 -3.46 -16.11 9.28
C ASP A 22 -3.18 -14.60 9.23
N PHE A 23 -1.92 -14.18 9.04
CA PHE A 23 -1.61 -12.77 8.78
C PHE A 23 -2.24 -12.27 7.47
N ALA A 24 -2.29 -13.09 6.41
CA ALA A 24 -2.97 -12.71 5.18
C ALA A 24 -4.48 -12.53 5.39
N LYS A 25 -5.15 -13.40 6.16
CA LYS A 25 -6.55 -13.24 6.55
C LYS A 25 -6.80 -11.95 7.35
N LEU A 26 -5.91 -11.65 8.31
CA LEU A 26 -5.97 -10.41 9.07
C LEU A 26 -5.82 -9.18 8.16
N SER A 27 -4.90 -9.23 7.21
CA SER A 27 -4.72 -8.18 6.21
C SER A 27 -5.91 -8.05 5.26
N LEU A 28 -6.62 -9.15 4.95
CA LEU A 28 -7.88 -9.07 4.20
C LEU A 28 -8.92 -8.28 4.98
N PHE A 29 -9.05 -8.57 6.28
CA PHE A 29 -9.97 -7.86 7.15
C PHE A 29 -9.64 -6.37 7.26
N ASP A 30 -8.36 -6.03 7.48
CA ASP A 30 -7.85 -4.65 7.52
C ASP A 30 -8.13 -3.91 6.21
N TRP A 31 -7.76 -4.52 5.07
CA TRP A 31 -7.99 -3.95 3.74
C TRP A 31 -9.46 -3.70 3.43
N MET A 32 -10.34 -4.69 3.73
CA MET A 32 -11.78 -4.53 3.51
C MET A 32 -12.38 -3.44 4.39
N THR A 33 -11.95 -3.36 5.65
CA THR A 33 -12.40 -2.33 6.59
C THR A 33 -12.01 -0.93 6.09
N CYS A 34 -10.75 -0.73 5.72
CA CYS A 34 -10.28 0.52 5.14
C CYS A 34 -11.01 0.84 3.82
N GLY A 35 -11.22 -0.17 2.99
CA GLY A 35 -11.91 -0.02 1.71
C GLY A 35 -13.37 0.39 1.86
N ILE A 36 -14.11 -0.24 2.78
CA ILE A 36 -15.52 0.10 3.04
C ILE A 36 -15.61 1.52 3.64
N ALA A 37 -14.76 1.84 4.61
CA ALA A 37 -14.71 3.17 5.22
C ALA A 37 -14.37 4.27 4.20
N GLY A 38 -13.46 3.99 3.25
CA GLY A 38 -13.03 4.92 2.21
C GLY A 38 -14.02 5.14 1.06
N THR A 39 -15.15 4.42 1.01
CA THR A 39 -16.09 4.48 -0.13
C THR A 39 -16.69 5.86 -0.37
N ASN A 40 -16.84 6.68 0.67
CA ASN A 40 -17.41 8.02 0.57
C ASN A 40 -16.37 9.12 0.36
N GLU A 41 -15.10 8.77 0.36
CA GLU A 41 -14.03 9.74 0.11
C GLU A 41 -14.15 10.35 -1.30
N PRO A 42 -13.86 11.64 -1.48
CA PRO A 42 -13.97 12.33 -2.77
C PRO A 42 -13.24 11.63 -3.92
N LEU A 43 -12.09 11.04 -3.64
CA LEU A 43 -11.31 10.22 -4.58
C LEU A 43 -12.11 9.00 -5.05
N ALA A 44 -12.72 8.25 -4.13
CA ALA A 44 -13.47 7.02 -4.43
C ALA A 44 -14.72 7.34 -5.29
N VAL A 45 -15.42 8.43 -4.96
CA VAL A 45 -16.57 8.91 -5.75
C VAL A 45 -16.14 9.23 -7.18
N LYS A 46 -15.04 9.97 -7.38
CA LYS A 46 -14.52 10.33 -8.71
C LYS A 46 -14.09 9.11 -9.52
N LEU A 47 -13.45 8.13 -8.88
CA LEU A 47 -13.02 6.91 -9.57
C LEU A 47 -14.22 6.01 -9.96
N ARG A 48 -15.28 5.95 -9.15
CA ARG A 48 -16.52 5.28 -9.56
C ARG A 48 -17.21 6.00 -10.73
N GLN A 49 -17.15 7.33 -10.80
CA GLN A 49 -17.63 8.07 -11.97
C GLN A 49 -16.83 7.75 -13.23
N LEU A 50 -15.50 7.67 -13.13
CA LEU A 50 -14.64 7.25 -14.22
C LEU A 50 -15.02 5.83 -14.69
N ALA A 51 -15.12 4.89 -13.75
CA ALA A 51 -15.48 3.50 -14.04
C ALA A 51 -16.85 3.35 -14.73
N ALA A 52 -17.84 4.13 -14.29
CA ALA A 52 -19.16 4.15 -14.91
C ALA A 52 -19.12 4.70 -16.35
N GLY A 53 -18.26 5.70 -16.60
CA GLY A 53 -18.10 6.32 -17.92
C GLY A 53 -17.39 5.43 -18.93
N GLU A 54 -16.41 4.60 -18.47
CA GLU A 54 -15.71 3.66 -19.34
C GLU A 54 -16.56 2.41 -19.68
N GLY A 55 -17.43 1.98 -18.76
CA GLY A 55 -18.27 0.82 -18.95
C GLY A 55 -17.51 -0.50 -19.05
N GLY A 56 -18.03 -1.44 -19.83
CA GLY A 56 -17.44 -2.76 -20.08
C GLY A 56 -18.16 -3.91 -19.35
N GLN A 57 -17.59 -5.12 -19.41
CA GLN A 57 -18.21 -6.30 -18.80
C GLN A 57 -18.16 -6.25 -17.26
N PRO A 58 -19.29 -6.47 -16.56
CA PRO A 58 -19.38 -6.35 -15.11
C PRO A 58 -18.88 -7.63 -14.41
N LEU A 59 -17.58 -7.90 -14.47
CA LEU A 59 -16.96 -9.14 -13.99
C LEU A 59 -16.41 -9.04 -12.58
N ALA A 60 -16.12 -7.82 -12.07
CA ALA A 60 -15.50 -7.63 -10.77
C ALA A 60 -16.18 -6.51 -9.99
N THR A 61 -16.28 -6.68 -8.67
CA THR A 61 -16.98 -5.77 -7.75
C THR A 61 -16.12 -4.56 -7.38
N VAL A 62 -16.73 -3.37 -7.42
CA VAL A 62 -16.19 -2.14 -6.86
C VAL A 62 -16.76 -1.92 -5.47
N LEU A 63 -15.91 -1.63 -4.49
CA LEU A 63 -16.33 -1.22 -3.15
C LEU A 63 -17.20 0.04 -3.24
N GLY A 64 -18.40 -0.03 -2.69
CA GLY A 64 -19.42 1.03 -2.81
C GLY A 64 -20.40 0.82 -3.98
N GLY A 65 -20.37 -0.34 -4.69
CA GLY A 65 -21.56 -0.76 -5.34
C GLY A 65 -21.59 -1.36 -6.74
N MET A 66 -20.85 -0.88 -7.72
CA MET A 66 -21.00 -1.38 -9.10
C MET A 66 -20.08 -2.58 -9.41
N ARG A 67 -20.39 -3.30 -10.48
CA ARG A 67 -19.46 -4.25 -11.11
C ARG A 67 -18.93 -3.69 -12.43
N VAL A 68 -17.66 -3.90 -12.69
CA VAL A 68 -16.93 -3.35 -13.85
C VAL A 68 -15.89 -4.37 -14.35
N PRO A 69 -15.16 -4.12 -15.46
CA PRO A 69 -14.03 -4.96 -15.84
C PRO A 69 -12.99 -5.08 -14.73
N PRO A 70 -12.29 -6.23 -14.61
CA PRO A 70 -11.38 -6.52 -13.49
C PRO A 70 -10.29 -5.48 -13.28
N ARG A 71 -9.67 -4.97 -14.36
CA ARG A 71 -8.64 -3.94 -14.26
C ARG A 71 -9.18 -2.64 -13.64
N MET A 72 -10.39 -2.24 -14.02
CA MET A 72 -11.04 -1.06 -13.47
C MET A 72 -11.45 -1.26 -12.01
N ALA A 73 -11.99 -2.43 -11.66
CA ALA A 73 -12.29 -2.76 -10.26
C ALA A 73 -11.03 -2.71 -9.39
N ALA A 74 -9.93 -3.27 -9.86
CA ALA A 74 -8.65 -3.23 -9.16
C ALA A 74 -8.15 -1.80 -8.95
N LEU A 75 -8.24 -0.93 -9.97
CA LEU A 75 -7.90 0.49 -9.86
C LEU A 75 -8.71 1.19 -8.78
N VAL A 76 -10.03 1.07 -8.86
CA VAL A 76 -10.93 1.78 -7.94
C VAL A 76 -10.78 1.28 -6.51
N ASN A 77 -10.74 -0.04 -6.33
CA ASN A 77 -10.64 -0.65 -5.00
C ASN A 77 -9.30 -0.36 -4.34
N GLY A 78 -8.19 -0.42 -5.10
CA GLY A 78 -6.87 -0.10 -4.58
C GLY A 78 -6.76 1.35 -4.09
N ALA A 79 -7.25 2.28 -4.89
CA ALA A 79 -7.25 3.68 -4.50
C ALA A 79 -8.24 3.97 -3.34
N THR A 80 -9.42 3.37 -3.36
CA THR A 80 -10.44 3.54 -2.32
C THR A 80 -9.96 3.02 -0.96
N SER A 81 -9.34 1.84 -0.93
CA SER A 81 -8.85 1.23 0.30
C SER A 81 -7.64 1.96 0.91
N HIS A 82 -6.94 2.76 0.11
CA HIS A 82 -5.81 3.60 0.56
C HIS A 82 -6.21 5.06 0.86
N ALA A 83 -7.48 5.42 0.67
CA ALA A 83 -7.95 6.81 0.76
C ALA A 83 -7.75 7.43 2.15
N LEU A 84 -7.91 6.63 3.21
CA LEU A 84 -7.80 7.07 4.60
C LEU A 84 -6.36 7.00 5.16
N ASP A 85 -5.43 6.38 4.44
CA ASP A 85 -4.07 6.09 4.92
C ASP A 85 -4.06 5.33 6.27
N TYR A 86 -5.04 4.45 6.45
CA TYR A 86 -5.22 3.65 7.67
C TYR A 86 -4.86 2.17 7.48
N ASP A 87 -4.61 1.77 6.25
CA ASP A 87 -4.24 0.43 5.84
C ASP A 87 -2.82 0.03 6.31
N ASP A 88 -2.58 -1.28 6.26
CA ASP A 88 -1.34 -1.91 6.72
C ASP A 88 -0.06 -1.35 6.07
N THR A 89 1.08 -1.59 6.75
CA THR A 89 2.41 -1.21 6.24
C THR A 89 3.43 -2.30 6.49
N HIS A 90 4.40 -2.45 5.59
CA HIS A 90 5.53 -3.36 5.73
C HIS A 90 6.86 -2.61 5.61
N PHE A 91 7.66 -2.59 6.70
CA PHE A 91 8.82 -1.71 6.77
C PHE A 91 10.00 -2.16 5.89
N ALA A 92 10.18 -3.45 5.65
CA ALA A 92 11.21 -3.93 4.73
C ALA A 92 10.83 -3.68 3.27
N HIS A 93 9.52 -3.72 2.94
CA HIS A 93 8.99 -3.32 1.64
C HIS A 93 9.01 -1.80 1.45
N VAL A 94 9.02 -1.02 2.55
CA VAL A 94 8.93 0.45 2.58
C VAL A 94 7.61 0.94 1.94
N GLY A 95 6.49 0.32 2.28
CA GLY A 95 5.19 0.67 1.69
C GLY A 95 4.04 -0.18 2.22
N HIS A 96 2.91 -0.04 1.55
CA HIS A 96 1.66 -0.73 1.86
C HIS A 96 1.46 -1.89 0.88
N LEU A 97 1.09 -3.06 1.38
CA LEU A 97 0.96 -4.26 0.55
C LEU A 97 -0.49 -4.55 0.16
N SER A 98 -1.39 -4.53 1.14
CA SER A 98 -2.77 -4.99 0.94
C SER A 98 -3.52 -4.16 -0.10
N VAL A 99 -3.39 -2.85 -0.06
CA VAL A 99 -4.11 -1.92 -0.97
C VAL A 99 -3.69 -1.99 -2.43
N GLY A 100 -2.48 -2.49 -2.71
CA GLY A 100 -2.00 -2.69 -4.08
C GLY A 100 -2.26 -4.09 -4.62
N ILE A 101 -2.40 -5.10 -3.75
CA ILE A 101 -2.38 -6.50 -4.17
C ILE A 101 -3.75 -7.16 -4.01
N TYR A 102 -4.45 -6.99 -2.88
CA TYR A 102 -5.80 -7.55 -2.71
C TYR A 102 -6.80 -7.10 -3.77
N PRO A 103 -6.83 -5.82 -4.20
CA PRO A 103 -7.75 -5.41 -5.26
C PRO A 103 -7.55 -6.17 -6.57
N ALA A 104 -6.30 -6.47 -6.92
CA ALA A 104 -5.97 -7.27 -8.10
C ALA A 104 -6.39 -8.74 -7.90
N ALA A 105 -6.08 -9.31 -6.72
CA ALA A 105 -6.45 -10.68 -6.39
C ALA A 105 -7.97 -10.86 -6.37
N LEU A 106 -8.72 -9.95 -5.73
CA LEU A 106 -10.19 -10.00 -5.70
C LEU A 106 -10.80 -9.92 -7.10
N ALA A 107 -10.33 -8.95 -7.91
CA ALA A 107 -10.87 -8.74 -9.25
C ALA A 107 -10.70 -9.96 -10.16
N ILE A 108 -9.55 -10.65 -10.08
CA ILE A 108 -9.30 -11.87 -10.84
C ILE A 108 -10.01 -13.08 -10.21
N ALA A 109 -10.06 -13.19 -8.88
CA ALA A 109 -10.78 -14.25 -8.19
C ALA A 109 -12.26 -14.26 -8.57
N GLU A 110 -12.93 -13.09 -8.57
CA GLU A 110 -14.31 -12.96 -8.99
C GLU A 110 -14.53 -13.31 -10.47
N MET A 111 -13.60 -12.91 -11.34
CA MET A 111 -13.67 -13.24 -12.77
C MET A 111 -13.50 -14.74 -13.03
N GLN A 112 -12.69 -15.43 -12.22
CA GLN A 112 -12.36 -16.85 -12.36
C GLN A 112 -13.22 -17.78 -11.50
N ASP A 113 -14.15 -17.22 -10.72
CA ASP A 113 -14.95 -17.95 -9.72
C ASP A 113 -14.06 -18.73 -8.71
N ALA A 114 -12.93 -18.14 -8.35
CA ALA A 114 -11.99 -18.73 -7.40
C ALA A 114 -12.47 -18.57 -5.96
N SER A 115 -12.09 -19.50 -5.09
CA SER A 115 -12.42 -19.46 -3.69
C SER A 115 -11.68 -18.33 -2.93
N ALA A 116 -12.22 -17.93 -1.77
CA ALA A 116 -11.54 -16.98 -0.90
C ALA A 116 -10.16 -17.48 -0.43
N GLU A 117 -10.01 -18.79 -0.23
CA GLU A 117 -8.73 -19.40 0.15
C GLU A 117 -7.68 -19.28 -0.94
N GLU A 118 -8.07 -19.52 -2.20
CA GLU A 118 -7.19 -19.32 -3.37
C GLU A 118 -6.79 -17.85 -3.51
N MET A 119 -7.73 -16.92 -3.32
CA MET A 119 -7.47 -15.48 -3.35
C MET A 119 -6.49 -15.06 -2.25
N ILE A 120 -6.68 -15.52 -1.01
CA ILE A 120 -5.80 -15.19 0.13
C ILE A 120 -4.41 -15.77 -0.09
N THR A 121 -4.32 -16.99 -0.59
CA THR A 121 -3.03 -17.62 -0.92
C THR A 121 -2.31 -16.87 -2.02
N ALA A 122 -3.03 -16.46 -3.08
CA ALA A 122 -2.46 -15.67 -4.18
C ALA A 122 -1.98 -14.30 -3.69
N PHE A 123 -2.76 -13.63 -2.84
CA PHE A 123 -2.34 -12.40 -2.18
C PHE A 123 -1.04 -12.58 -1.40
N LEU A 124 -0.99 -13.58 -0.50
CA LEU A 124 0.20 -13.81 0.35
C LEU A 124 1.46 -14.03 -0.48
N LEU A 125 1.39 -14.90 -1.48
CA LEU A 125 2.56 -15.22 -2.31
C LEU A 125 2.95 -14.02 -3.21
N GLY A 126 1.98 -13.26 -3.69
CA GLY A 126 2.21 -11.98 -4.36
C GLY A 126 2.89 -10.95 -3.45
N ALA A 127 2.43 -10.83 -2.20
CA ALA A 127 3.01 -9.93 -1.20
C ALA A 127 4.46 -10.33 -0.86
N GLU A 128 4.73 -11.62 -0.71
CA GLU A 128 6.11 -12.13 -0.52
C GLU A 128 7.02 -11.75 -1.69
N GLY A 129 6.54 -11.84 -2.92
CA GLY A 129 7.28 -11.37 -4.09
C GLY A 129 7.51 -9.85 -4.07
N ALA A 130 6.48 -9.06 -3.77
CA ALA A 130 6.57 -7.61 -3.66
C ALA A 130 7.56 -7.16 -2.57
N ILE A 131 7.57 -7.83 -1.41
CA ILE A 131 8.51 -7.55 -0.32
C ILE A 131 9.96 -7.72 -0.82
N ARG A 132 10.25 -8.81 -1.55
CA ARG A 132 11.59 -9.10 -2.06
C ARG A 132 12.03 -8.11 -3.14
N VAL A 133 11.13 -7.72 -4.03
CA VAL A 133 11.40 -6.63 -4.99
C VAL A 133 11.67 -5.33 -4.23
N GLY A 134 10.85 -4.99 -3.25
CA GLY A 134 11.02 -3.80 -2.41
C GLY A 134 12.34 -3.80 -1.62
N MET A 135 12.72 -4.94 -1.04
CA MET A 135 14.02 -5.10 -0.37
C MET A 135 15.20 -4.94 -1.32
N THR A 136 15.07 -5.40 -2.57
CA THR A 136 16.10 -5.24 -3.60
C THR A 136 16.25 -3.78 -4.03
N LEU A 137 15.15 -3.07 -4.21
CA LEU A 137 15.14 -1.62 -4.48
C LEU A 137 15.65 -0.81 -3.29
N GLY A 138 15.34 -1.27 -2.10
CA GLY A 138 15.77 -0.68 -0.84
C GLY A 138 15.25 0.74 -0.61
N ARG A 139 15.72 1.34 0.46
CA ARG A 139 15.33 2.71 0.85
C ARG A 139 15.86 3.77 -0.11
N ALA A 140 16.91 3.50 -0.87
CA ALA A 140 17.46 4.43 -1.85
C ALA A 140 16.42 4.77 -2.93
N HIS A 141 15.64 3.79 -3.40
CA HIS A 141 14.55 3.98 -4.34
C HIS A 141 13.45 4.91 -3.77
N TYR A 142 13.03 4.68 -2.52
CA TYR A 142 12.08 5.56 -1.84
C TYR A 142 12.61 6.99 -1.68
N ASN A 143 13.86 7.14 -1.25
CA ASN A 143 14.49 8.44 -1.05
C ASN A 143 14.68 9.20 -2.37
N HIS A 144 14.77 8.49 -3.50
CA HIS A 144 14.82 9.08 -4.83
C HIS A 144 13.46 9.62 -5.31
N GLY A 145 12.39 9.35 -4.58
CA GLY A 145 11.07 9.87 -4.85
C GLY A 145 10.06 8.85 -5.38
N PHE A 146 10.39 7.56 -5.36
CA PHE A 146 9.46 6.51 -5.78
C PHE A 146 8.62 5.98 -4.61
N HIS A 147 7.32 5.77 -4.85
CA HIS A 147 6.40 5.18 -3.89
C HIS A 147 6.34 3.66 -4.04
N GLN A 148 7.01 2.92 -3.16
CA GLN A 148 7.16 1.46 -3.28
C GLN A 148 5.84 0.69 -3.22
N THR A 149 4.81 1.23 -2.56
CA THR A 149 3.43 0.72 -2.65
C THR A 149 2.98 0.53 -4.10
N ALA A 150 3.38 1.45 -4.98
CA ALA A 150 3.01 1.41 -6.39
C ALA A 150 4.05 0.70 -7.26
N THR A 151 5.33 0.94 -7.01
CA THR A 151 6.40 0.37 -7.85
C THR A 151 6.63 -1.11 -7.56
N ALA A 152 7.08 -1.47 -6.37
CA ALA A 152 7.27 -2.87 -5.98
C ALA A 152 5.94 -3.62 -5.80
N GLY A 153 4.89 -2.94 -5.32
CA GLY A 153 3.56 -3.52 -5.15
C GLY A 153 2.93 -4.00 -6.45
N ALA A 154 3.19 -3.33 -7.59
CA ALA A 154 2.68 -3.77 -8.89
C ALA A 154 3.17 -5.17 -9.28
N PHE A 155 4.40 -5.54 -8.92
CA PHE A 155 4.90 -6.91 -9.14
C PHE A 155 4.16 -7.91 -8.27
N GLY A 156 3.84 -7.58 -7.01
CA GLY A 156 3.01 -8.41 -6.16
C GLY A 156 1.60 -8.61 -6.70
N ALA A 157 0.98 -7.55 -7.19
CA ALA A 157 -0.32 -7.61 -7.85
C ALA A 157 -0.28 -8.48 -9.12
N THR A 158 0.80 -8.37 -9.91
CA THR A 158 1.01 -9.20 -11.11
C THR A 158 1.15 -10.68 -10.76
N LEU A 159 1.91 -11.00 -9.71
CA LEU A 159 2.10 -12.39 -9.25
C LEU A 159 0.80 -12.99 -8.73
N ALA A 160 0.04 -12.24 -7.93
CA ALA A 160 -1.25 -12.67 -7.40
C ALA A 160 -2.28 -12.91 -8.52
N ALA A 161 -2.40 -11.95 -9.43
CA ALA A 161 -3.29 -12.06 -10.59
C ALA A 161 -2.89 -13.21 -11.52
N GLY A 162 -1.59 -13.34 -11.81
CA GLY A 162 -1.07 -14.41 -12.68
C GLY A 162 -1.28 -15.80 -12.09
N ARG A 163 -1.12 -15.97 -10.77
CA ARG A 163 -1.44 -17.23 -10.08
C ARG A 163 -2.90 -17.61 -10.23
N LEU A 164 -3.82 -16.66 -10.00
CA LEU A 164 -5.27 -16.90 -10.13
C LEU A 164 -5.71 -17.15 -11.58
N LEU A 165 -4.99 -16.58 -12.56
CA LEU A 165 -5.18 -16.88 -13.98
C LEU A 165 -4.56 -18.23 -14.42
N GLY A 166 -3.83 -18.91 -13.54
CA GLY A 166 -3.15 -20.18 -13.85
C GLY A 166 -2.00 -20.03 -14.84
N LEU A 167 -1.30 -18.90 -14.84
CA LEU A 167 -0.13 -18.67 -15.70
C LEU A 167 0.98 -19.68 -15.39
N ASP A 168 1.61 -20.21 -16.43
CA ASP A 168 2.84 -21.00 -16.28
C ASP A 168 4.06 -20.09 -15.97
N SER A 169 5.21 -20.70 -15.68
CA SER A 169 6.42 -19.96 -15.32
C SER A 169 6.91 -19.01 -16.43
N LEU A 170 6.75 -19.36 -17.69
CA LEU A 170 7.13 -18.50 -18.81
C LEU A 170 6.17 -17.33 -18.98
N GLN A 171 4.87 -17.58 -18.90
CA GLN A 171 3.85 -16.54 -18.92
C GLN A 171 4.02 -15.59 -17.72
N MET A 172 4.31 -16.11 -16.51
CA MET A 172 4.59 -15.29 -15.32
C MET A 172 5.81 -14.41 -15.54
N ARG A 173 6.86 -14.92 -16.17
CA ARG A 173 8.05 -14.14 -16.54
C ARG A 173 7.69 -12.99 -17.47
N HIS A 174 6.88 -13.24 -18.49
CA HIS A 174 6.40 -12.19 -19.41
C HIS A 174 5.51 -11.16 -18.66
N ALA A 175 4.64 -11.60 -17.76
CA ALA A 175 3.82 -10.71 -16.94
C ALA A 175 4.69 -9.75 -16.10
N LEU A 176 5.76 -10.27 -15.45
CA LEU A 176 6.71 -9.44 -14.70
C LEU A 176 7.48 -8.48 -15.61
N GLY A 177 7.88 -8.92 -16.80
CA GLY A 177 8.55 -8.07 -17.76
C GLY A 177 7.66 -6.94 -18.29
N LEU A 178 6.35 -7.20 -18.52
CA LEU A 178 5.37 -6.17 -18.85
C LEU A 178 5.15 -5.20 -17.66
N CYS A 179 5.06 -5.74 -16.44
CA CYS A 179 4.92 -4.94 -15.24
C CYS A 179 6.10 -3.97 -15.07
N ALA A 180 7.32 -4.38 -15.44
CA ALA A 180 8.51 -3.54 -15.36
C ALA A 180 8.38 -2.21 -16.14
N THR A 181 7.66 -2.21 -17.25
CA THR A 181 7.41 -0.98 -18.01
C THR A 181 6.16 -0.20 -17.54
N ARG A 182 5.34 -0.79 -16.66
CA ARG A 182 4.08 -0.21 -16.16
C ARG A 182 4.17 0.27 -14.72
N ALA A 183 5.02 -0.34 -13.90
CA ALA A 183 5.15 -0.01 -12.48
C ALA A 183 5.66 1.41 -12.29
N SER A 184 4.86 2.24 -11.64
CA SER A 184 5.12 3.67 -11.44
C SER A 184 4.45 4.18 -10.17
N GLY A 185 4.83 5.37 -9.73
CA GLY A 185 4.25 6.04 -8.55
C GLY A 185 5.30 6.87 -7.83
N LEU A 186 4.94 8.08 -7.45
CA LEU A 186 5.86 9.05 -6.87
C LEU A 186 5.41 9.49 -5.47
N THR A 187 6.38 9.69 -4.58
CA THR A 187 6.15 10.25 -3.23
C THR A 187 5.75 11.74 -3.28
N SER A 188 6.02 12.44 -4.39
CA SER A 188 5.55 13.82 -4.59
C SER A 188 4.02 13.97 -4.56
N GLN A 189 3.28 12.86 -4.65
CA GLN A 189 1.83 12.84 -4.54
C GLN A 189 1.31 12.79 -3.10
N PHE A 190 2.19 12.69 -2.10
CA PHE A 190 1.78 12.63 -0.70
C PHE A 190 1.05 13.91 -0.29
N GLY A 191 -0.02 13.76 0.51
CA GLY A 191 -0.93 14.86 0.87
C GLY A 191 -2.01 15.17 -0.18
N SER A 192 -2.07 14.44 -1.31
CA SER A 192 -3.08 14.61 -2.34
C SER A 192 -3.82 13.28 -2.65
N MET A 193 -4.90 13.37 -3.44
CA MET A 193 -5.59 12.18 -3.97
C MET A 193 -4.67 11.28 -4.83
N GLY A 194 -3.54 11.82 -5.30
CA GLY A 194 -2.54 11.08 -6.07
C GLY A 194 -1.84 10.00 -5.25
N LYS A 195 -1.69 10.17 -3.91
CA LYS A 195 -1.07 9.13 -3.08
C LYS A 195 -1.90 7.84 -3.08
N PRO A 196 -3.18 7.81 -2.67
CA PRO A 196 -3.99 6.61 -2.74
C PRO A 196 -4.22 6.11 -4.18
N TYR A 197 -4.25 6.98 -5.18
CA TYR A 197 -4.31 6.59 -6.58
C TYR A 197 -3.12 5.71 -7.01
N ASN A 198 -1.92 5.91 -6.43
CA ASN A 198 -0.75 5.06 -6.67
C ASN A 198 -1.04 3.57 -6.35
N ALA A 199 -1.79 3.26 -5.28
CA ALA A 199 -2.18 1.89 -4.94
C ALA A 199 -3.13 1.29 -6.00
N GLY A 200 -4.08 2.09 -6.47
CA GLY A 200 -4.96 1.69 -7.57
C GLY A 200 -4.21 1.37 -8.86
N ILE A 201 -3.23 2.22 -9.23
CA ILE A 201 -2.35 1.98 -10.39
C ILE A 201 -1.61 0.65 -10.24
N SER A 202 -1.06 0.37 -9.06
CA SER A 202 -0.38 -0.89 -8.76
C SER A 202 -1.26 -2.10 -9.06
N ALA A 203 -2.46 -2.12 -8.50
CA ALA A 203 -3.43 -3.20 -8.69
C ALA A 203 -3.86 -3.35 -10.16
N ALA A 204 -4.21 -2.24 -10.82
CA ALA A 204 -4.63 -2.24 -12.22
C ALA A 204 -3.54 -2.74 -13.16
N ASN A 205 -2.29 -2.32 -12.93
CA ASN A 205 -1.14 -2.79 -13.71
C ASN A 205 -0.91 -4.30 -13.53
N GLY A 206 -1.08 -4.81 -12.32
CA GLY A 206 -0.98 -6.25 -12.05
C GLY A 206 -1.99 -7.07 -12.85
N VAL A 207 -3.26 -6.65 -12.82
CA VAL A 207 -4.33 -7.30 -13.60
C VAL A 207 -4.05 -7.23 -15.10
N GLU A 208 -3.67 -6.07 -15.63
CA GLU A 208 -3.40 -5.87 -17.05
C GLU A 208 -2.23 -6.75 -17.53
N CYS A 209 -1.10 -6.71 -16.81
CA CYS A 209 0.11 -7.44 -17.21
C CYS A 209 -0.09 -8.97 -17.16
N ALA A 210 -0.75 -9.47 -16.10
CA ALA A 210 -1.07 -10.90 -16.01
C ALA A 210 -2.05 -11.35 -17.10
N THR A 211 -3.08 -10.54 -17.39
CA THR A 211 -4.05 -10.84 -18.45
C THR A 211 -3.37 -10.88 -19.82
N LEU A 212 -2.53 -9.89 -20.14
CA LEU A 212 -1.80 -9.86 -21.43
C LEU A 212 -0.89 -11.07 -21.59
N ALA A 213 -0.15 -11.44 -20.55
CA ALA A 213 0.70 -12.64 -20.60
C ALA A 213 -0.12 -13.92 -20.78
N GLY A 214 -1.28 -14.03 -20.15
CA GLY A 214 -2.23 -15.14 -20.36
C GLY A 214 -2.74 -15.23 -21.79
N LEU A 215 -2.85 -14.10 -22.49
CA LEU A 215 -3.20 -14.03 -23.91
C LEU A 215 -2.00 -14.33 -24.85
N GLY A 216 -0.83 -14.64 -24.30
CA GLY A 216 0.38 -14.94 -25.07
C GLY A 216 1.22 -13.70 -25.44
N PHE A 217 0.97 -12.55 -24.80
CA PHE A 217 1.80 -11.35 -24.99
C PHE A 217 3.18 -11.57 -24.39
N THR A 218 4.24 -11.25 -25.14
CA THR A 218 5.62 -11.46 -24.71
C THR A 218 6.30 -10.16 -24.27
N SER A 219 7.28 -10.29 -23.38
CA SER A 219 8.17 -9.20 -22.94
C SER A 219 9.63 -9.59 -23.13
N ALA A 220 10.55 -8.68 -22.77
CA ALA A 220 11.95 -9.04 -22.58
C ALA A 220 12.08 -10.18 -21.57
N ASP A 221 13.07 -11.06 -21.76
CA ASP A 221 13.27 -12.29 -20.97
C ASP A 221 13.40 -11.99 -19.45
N ASP A 222 14.12 -10.96 -19.07
CA ASP A 222 14.21 -10.51 -17.69
C ASP A 222 14.06 -8.97 -17.56
N GLY A 223 12.83 -8.50 -17.74
CA GLY A 223 12.50 -7.08 -17.57
C GLY A 223 12.57 -6.59 -16.12
N LEU A 224 12.56 -7.49 -15.12
CA LEU A 224 12.63 -7.12 -13.72
C LEU A 224 14.08 -6.92 -13.25
N MET A 225 14.93 -7.95 -13.36
CA MET A 225 16.28 -7.96 -12.78
C MET A 225 17.40 -7.91 -13.83
N GLY A 226 17.06 -8.06 -15.13
CA GLY A 226 18.02 -8.12 -16.23
C GLY A 226 18.71 -6.78 -16.51
N HIS A 227 19.57 -6.79 -17.52
CA HIS A 227 20.25 -5.59 -17.99
C HIS A 227 19.20 -4.53 -18.44
N GLN A 228 19.32 -3.31 -17.92
CA GLN A 228 18.32 -2.25 -18.11
C GLN A 228 16.89 -2.62 -17.67
N GLY A 229 16.76 -3.66 -16.84
CA GLY A 229 15.49 -4.04 -16.21
C GLY A 229 15.06 -3.04 -15.15
N PHE A 230 13.84 -3.26 -14.61
CA PHE A 230 13.21 -2.32 -13.68
C PHE A 230 14.10 -1.95 -12.50
N VAL A 231 14.69 -2.95 -11.82
CA VAL A 231 15.51 -2.70 -10.63
C VAL A 231 16.73 -1.87 -10.98
N GLY A 232 17.48 -2.24 -12.04
CA GLY A 232 18.65 -1.50 -12.47
C GLY A 232 18.36 -0.08 -12.91
N ALA A 233 17.25 0.14 -13.63
CA ALA A 233 16.83 1.46 -14.10
C ALA A 233 16.37 2.40 -12.97
N HIS A 234 15.86 1.84 -11.86
CA HIS A 234 15.29 2.61 -10.74
C HIS A 234 16.22 2.72 -9.53
N LEU A 235 17.42 2.16 -9.59
CA LEU A 235 18.45 2.36 -8.56
C LEU A 235 19.32 3.57 -8.89
N PRO A 236 19.56 4.47 -7.91
CA PRO A 236 20.51 5.56 -8.10
C PRO A 236 21.89 5.05 -8.54
N GLY A 237 22.41 5.58 -9.64
CA GLY A 237 23.72 5.22 -10.16
C GLY A 237 23.76 4.01 -11.11
N GLY A 238 22.64 3.37 -11.43
CA GLY A 238 22.57 2.33 -12.48
C GLY A 238 23.45 1.11 -12.21
N GLY A 239 23.60 0.71 -10.95
CA GLY A 239 24.51 -0.35 -10.53
C GLY A 239 24.02 -1.77 -10.82
N ALA A 240 24.92 -2.74 -10.69
CA ALA A 240 24.54 -4.16 -10.67
C ALA A 240 23.54 -4.42 -9.54
N VAL A 241 22.51 -5.22 -9.82
CA VAL A 241 21.50 -5.59 -8.84
C VAL A 241 22.17 -6.43 -7.74
N THR A 242 22.52 -5.78 -6.64
CA THR A 242 22.96 -6.40 -5.40
C THR A 242 21.80 -6.36 -4.41
N GLY A 243 21.66 -7.38 -3.60
CA GLY A 243 20.55 -7.40 -2.63
C GLY A 243 20.44 -8.76 -1.92
N PRO A 244 19.49 -8.89 -1.01
CA PRO A 244 19.31 -10.12 -0.24
C PRO A 244 19.02 -11.31 -1.15
N ASP A 245 19.19 -12.50 -0.60
CA ASP A 245 18.66 -13.71 -1.23
C ASP A 245 17.14 -13.57 -1.37
N LEU A 246 16.64 -13.87 -2.56
CA LEU A 246 15.21 -13.75 -2.91
C LEU A 246 14.46 -15.08 -2.72
N ALA A 247 15.18 -16.15 -2.34
CA ALA A 247 14.55 -17.45 -2.09
C ALA A 247 13.52 -17.36 -0.94
N LEU A 248 12.49 -18.16 -1.03
CA LEU A 248 11.49 -18.28 0.02
C LEU A 248 11.97 -19.32 1.07
N ASP A 249 12.99 -18.97 1.80
CA ASP A 249 13.48 -19.70 2.97
C ASP A 249 12.65 -19.41 4.24
N SER A 250 12.15 -18.17 4.32
CA SER A 250 11.27 -17.69 5.38
C SER A 250 10.25 -16.68 4.85
N TYR A 251 9.05 -16.72 5.39
CA TYR A 251 8.01 -15.72 5.07
C TYR A 251 8.33 -14.40 5.77
N LYS A 252 8.28 -13.30 5.02
CA LYS A 252 8.50 -11.92 5.51
C LYS A 252 7.19 -11.22 5.82
N PHE A 253 6.09 -11.65 5.22
CA PHE A 253 4.78 -11.04 5.37
C PHE A 253 4.28 -10.94 6.82
N PRO A 254 4.56 -11.90 7.74
CA PRO A 254 4.20 -11.76 9.15
C PRO A 254 4.79 -10.55 9.88
N ASP A 255 5.80 -9.89 9.30
CA ASP A 255 6.30 -8.60 9.80
C ASP A 255 5.41 -7.40 9.43
N ASN A 256 4.29 -7.63 8.75
CA ASN A 256 3.33 -6.59 8.41
C ASN A 256 2.77 -5.89 9.66
N LYS A 257 2.52 -4.59 9.59
CA LYS A 257 2.09 -3.76 10.71
C LYS A 257 0.73 -3.14 10.40
N TYR A 258 -0.17 -3.22 11.36
CA TYR A 258 -1.50 -2.61 11.30
C TYR A 258 -1.53 -1.31 12.08
N LYS A 259 -2.36 -0.37 11.67
CA LYS A 259 -2.47 0.92 12.33
C LYS A 259 -3.57 0.89 13.38
N LEU A 260 -3.27 1.47 14.54
CA LEU A 260 -4.23 1.69 15.64
C LEU A 260 -4.71 3.15 15.69
N HIS A 261 -4.06 4.03 14.93
CA HIS A 261 -4.41 5.44 14.79
C HIS A 261 -4.54 5.80 13.30
N ALA A 262 -5.50 6.65 12.96
CA ALA A 262 -5.84 7.03 11.59
C ALA A 262 -4.84 8.02 10.96
N CYS A 263 -3.53 7.75 11.09
CA CYS A 263 -2.47 8.64 10.63
C CYS A 263 -1.24 7.86 10.13
N CYS A 264 -0.23 8.57 9.66
CA CYS A 264 1.03 7.94 9.24
C CYS A 264 1.68 7.17 10.41
N HIS A 265 2.18 5.98 10.12
CA HIS A 265 2.76 5.06 11.12
C HIS A 265 3.90 5.69 11.95
N GLY A 266 4.62 6.65 11.36
CA GLY A 266 5.69 7.39 12.05
C GLY A 266 5.22 8.20 13.26
N LEU A 267 3.92 8.51 13.36
CA LEU A 267 3.32 9.28 14.45
C LEU A 267 2.85 8.41 15.62
N HIS A 268 2.57 7.12 15.38
CA HIS A 268 2.04 6.22 16.42
C HIS A 268 2.87 6.16 17.69
N PRO A 269 4.23 6.03 17.65
CA PRO A 269 5.03 5.98 18.88
C PRO A 269 4.90 7.23 19.73
N MET A 270 4.73 8.41 19.13
CA MET A 270 4.47 9.64 19.86
C MET A 270 3.09 9.63 20.53
N ILE A 271 2.05 9.23 19.77
CA ILE A 271 0.68 9.17 20.30
C ILE A 271 0.63 8.22 21.50
N GLU A 272 1.16 7.01 21.37
CA GLU A 272 1.18 6.02 22.44
C GLU A 272 2.01 6.48 23.64
N ALA A 273 3.16 7.13 23.43
CA ALA A 273 3.97 7.68 24.50
C ALA A 273 3.25 8.80 25.27
N LEU A 274 2.51 9.67 24.57
CA LEU A 274 1.71 10.73 25.20
C LEU A 274 0.53 10.15 25.98
N GLN A 275 -0.18 9.16 25.41
CA GLN A 275 -1.28 8.48 26.10
C GLN A 275 -0.83 7.73 27.37
N ALA A 276 0.38 7.19 27.36
CA ALA A 276 0.98 6.51 28.51
C ALA A 276 1.60 7.48 29.55
N SER A 277 1.68 8.78 29.25
CA SER A 277 2.35 9.76 30.12
C SER A 277 1.40 10.27 31.20
N GLU A 278 1.60 9.85 32.46
CA GLU A 278 0.88 10.39 33.62
C GLU A 278 1.11 11.91 33.80
N ALA A 279 2.28 12.41 33.40
CA ALA A 279 2.61 13.83 33.51
C ALA A 279 1.86 14.72 32.51
N ALA A 280 1.38 14.13 31.40
CA ALA A 280 0.61 14.84 30.38
C ALA A 280 -0.91 14.68 30.58
N ALA A 281 -1.33 13.75 31.44
CA ALA A 281 -2.75 13.41 31.63
C ALA A 281 -3.54 14.60 32.22
N GLY A 282 -4.53 15.10 31.46
CA GLY A 282 -5.45 16.15 31.92
C GLY A 282 -4.85 17.56 31.98
N VAL A 283 -3.65 17.78 31.43
CA VAL A 283 -3.06 19.12 31.35
C VAL A 283 -3.67 19.88 30.16
N PRO A 284 -4.32 21.06 30.38
CA PRO A 284 -4.82 21.87 29.26
C PRO A 284 -3.71 22.27 28.29
N LEU A 285 -4.00 22.33 27.00
CA LEU A 285 -2.98 22.68 25.99
C LEU A 285 -2.35 24.05 26.22
N ASP A 286 -3.12 25.04 26.67
CA ASP A 286 -2.66 26.39 26.96
C ASP A 286 -1.70 26.45 28.17
N ASP A 287 -1.67 25.42 29.04
CA ASP A 287 -0.77 25.34 30.22
C ASP A 287 0.58 24.65 29.86
N ILE A 288 0.69 24.05 28.67
CA ILE A 288 1.90 23.39 28.20
C ILE A 288 2.87 24.44 27.63
N LYS A 289 3.96 24.67 28.34
CA LYS A 289 4.96 25.69 27.97
C LYS A 289 5.91 25.26 26.87
N SER A 290 6.17 23.97 26.77
CA SER A 290 7.04 23.41 25.73
C SER A 290 6.79 21.93 25.57
N PHE A 291 6.90 21.47 24.34
CA PHE A 291 6.85 20.07 23.96
C PHE A 291 8.08 19.73 23.12
N SER A 292 8.80 18.69 23.50
CA SER A 292 9.98 18.22 22.79
C SER A 292 9.84 16.75 22.41
N LEU A 293 9.99 16.45 21.14
CA LEU A 293 9.91 15.10 20.58
C LEU A 293 11.26 14.69 20.00
N SER A 294 11.81 13.58 20.50
CA SER A 294 12.94 12.90 19.87
C SER A 294 12.44 11.75 19.02
N THR A 295 12.68 11.81 17.72
CA THR A 295 12.25 10.78 16.78
C THR A 295 13.36 10.46 15.76
N ASN A 296 13.23 9.35 15.04
CA ASN A 296 14.18 9.04 13.98
C ASN A 296 14.06 10.09 12.86
N PRO A 297 15.18 10.70 12.40
CA PRO A 297 15.15 11.76 11.37
C PRO A 297 14.37 11.41 10.09
N ARG A 298 14.29 10.12 9.74
CA ARG A 298 13.51 9.66 8.59
C ARG A 298 12.04 10.06 8.66
N TRP A 299 11.46 10.11 9.87
CA TRP A 299 10.05 10.43 10.04
C TRP A 299 9.78 11.93 9.93
N LEU A 300 10.76 12.77 10.24
CA LEU A 300 10.65 14.21 10.02
C LEU A 300 10.51 14.57 8.55
N ALA A 301 11.10 13.77 7.66
CA ALA A 301 10.94 13.97 6.22
C ALA A 301 9.51 13.64 5.71
N VAL A 302 8.72 12.89 6.48
CA VAL A 302 7.38 12.42 6.07
C VAL A 302 6.26 13.03 6.90
N CYS A 303 6.47 13.17 8.21
CA CYS A 303 5.41 13.46 9.18
C CYS A 303 5.52 14.86 9.82
N ASP A 304 6.29 15.78 9.28
CA ASP A 304 6.58 17.08 9.88
C ASP A 304 5.89 18.25 9.18
N ILE A 305 4.65 18.06 8.75
CA ILE A 305 3.82 19.18 8.25
C ILE A 305 3.51 20.10 9.41
N LYS A 306 4.14 21.27 9.43
CA LYS A 306 4.05 22.22 10.55
C LYS A 306 2.70 22.91 10.67
N ARG A 307 2.07 23.21 9.52
CA ARG A 307 0.78 23.91 9.42
C ARG A 307 -0.12 23.16 8.42
N PRO A 308 -0.80 22.10 8.85
CA PRO A 308 -1.71 21.37 8.00
C PRO A 308 -2.91 22.25 7.62
N ARG A 309 -3.40 22.11 6.38
CA ARG A 309 -4.53 22.86 5.82
C ARG A 309 -5.74 21.98 5.56
N THR A 310 -5.52 20.66 5.58
CA THR A 310 -6.57 19.66 5.34
C THR A 310 -6.47 18.55 6.38
N GLY A 311 -7.57 17.84 6.59
CA GLY A 311 -7.58 16.66 7.45
C GLY A 311 -6.54 15.61 7.04
N LEU A 312 -6.30 15.45 5.73
CA LEU A 312 -5.26 14.55 5.25
C LEU A 312 -3.85 15.02 5.63
N GLU A 313 -3.57 16.33 5.58
CA GLU A 313 -2.28 16.89 6.01
C GLU A 313 -2.07 16.73 7.54
N VAL A 314 -3.14 16.78 8.35
CA VAL A 314 -3.09 16.52 9.80
C VAL A 314 -2.53 15.12 10.10
N LYS A 315 -2.87 14.11 9.30
CA LYS A 315 -2.34 12.73 9.42
C LYS A 315 -0.83 12.61 9.24
N PHE A 316 -0.15 13.72 8.87
CA PHE A 316 1.30 13.82 8.68
C PHE A 316 1.90 14.97 9.51
N SER A 317 1.25 15.38 10.61
CA SER A 317 1.69 16.48 11.46
C SER A 317 1.95 16.05 12.90
N TYR A 318 3.20 16.04 13.32
CA TYR A 318 3.57 15.79 14.72
C TYR A 318 2.90 16.78 15.67
N ASN A 319 2.93 18.08 15.33
CA ASN A 319 2.41 19.13 16.20
C ASN A 319 0.91 18.99 16.42
N TRP A 320 0.13 18.79 15.35
CA TRP A 320 -1.32 18.62 15.44
C TRP A 320 -1.70 17.35 16.21
N LEU A 321 -1.08 16.21 15.85
CA LEU A 321 -1.36 14.94 16.51
C LEU A 321 -0.94 14.95 18.01
N ALA A 322 0.12 15.66 18.36
CA ALA A 322 0.48 15.84 19.78
C ALA A 322 -0.62 16.62 20.52
N GLY A 323 -1.07 17.75 19.99
CA GLY A 323 -2.16 18.53 20.56
C GLY A 323 -3.46 17.75 20.67
N MET A 324 -3.88 17.07 19.62
CA MET A 324 -5.07 16.20 19.62
C MET A 324 -4.98 15.10 20.68
N THR A 325 -3.83 14.44 20.79
CA THR A 325 -3.61 13.36 21.77
C THR A 325 -3.67 13.90 23.21
N LEU A 326 -3.03 15.02 23.49
CA LEU A 326 -3.01 15.65 24.82
C LEU A 326 -4.38 16.17 25.22
N ARG A 327 -5.19 16.65 24.27
CA ARG A 327 -6.57 17.05 24.47
C ARG A 327 -7.51 15.85 24.74
N GLY A 328 -7.06 14.63 24.45
CA GLY A 328 -7.83 13.40 24.63
C GLY A 328 -8.70 13.02 23.44
N ASP A 329 -8.41 13.54 22.25
CA ASP A 329 -9.10 13.16 21.03
C ASP A 329 -8.82 11.68 20.70
N ASN A 330 -9.84 10.98 20.22
CA ASN A 330 -9.68 9.59 19.77
C ASN A 330 -8.99 9.53 18.40
N THR A 331 -7.68 9.51 18.38
CA THR A 331 -6.87 9.46 17.15
C THR A 331 -7.08 8.19 16.30
N ALA A 332 -7.81 7.18 16.81
CA ALA A 332 -8.25 6.03 16.03
C ALA A 332 -9.51 6.32 15.18
N ASP A 333 -10.25 7.37 15.50
CA ASP A 333 -11.44 7.78 14.74
C ASP A 333 -11.04 8.66 13.55
N ASP A 334 -11.06 8.07 12.34
CA ASP A 334 -10.70 8.76 11.10
C ASP A 334 -11.62 9.94 10.78
N ARG A 335 -12.85 9.95 11.30
CA ARG A 335 -13.82 11.05 11.13
C ARG A 335 -13.38 12.37 11.77
N LEU A 336 -12.42 12.34 12.69
CA LEU A 336 -11.82 13.53 13.29
C LEU A 336 -10.89 14.27 12.33
N PHE A 337 -10.33 13.59 11.33
CA PHE A 337 -9.34 14.17 10.42
C PHE A 337 -10.01 14.96 9.29
N THR A 338 -10.61 16.09 9.66
CA THR A 338 -11.32 17.02 8.74
C THR A 338 -10.53 18.29 8.51
N ASP A 339 -10.90 19.05 7.47
CA ASP A 339 -10.32 20.39 7.23
C ASP A 339 -10.64 21.37 8.37
N THR A 340 -11.74 21.13 9.10
CA THR A 340 -12.07 21.90 10.31
C THR A 340 -11.01 21.75 11.39
N ILE A 341 -10.57 20.51 11.69
CA ILE A 341 -9.54 20.27 12.71
C ILE A 341 -8.20 20.86 12.30
N ALA A 342 -7.88 20.88 11.00
CA ALA A 342 -6.67 21.53 10.50
C ALA A 342 -6.68 23.06 10.74
N GLY A 343 -7.86 23.67 10.80
CA GLY A 343 -8.04 25.11 11.06
C GLY A 343 -8.29 25.49 12.53
N GLU A 344 -8.26 24.53 13.47
CA GLU A 344 -8.56 24.82 14.88
C GLU A 344 -7.51 25.73 15.55
N ALA A 345 -7.98 26.85 16.08
CA ALA A 345 -7.11 27.87 16.68
C ALA A 345 -6.36 27.36 17.92
N GLU A 346 -6.94 26.48 18.72
CA GLU A 346 -6.30 25.89 19.90
C GLU A 346 -5.09 25.03 19.51
N LEU A 347 -5.28 24.13 18.55
CA LEU A 347 -4.19 23.29 18.03
C LEU A 347 -3.13 24.14 17.31
N GLY A 348 -3.55 25.20 16.61
CA GLY A 348 -2.64 26.16 15.99
C GLY A 348 -1.74 26.87 17.00
N ARG A 349 -2.29 27.34 18.15
CA ARG A 349 -1.50 27.96 19.23
C ARG A 349 -0.54 26.97 19.88
N PHE A 350 -1.00 25.75 20.14
CA PHE A 350 -0.14 24.71 20.69
C PHE A 350 1.04 24.35 19.77
N ALA A 351 0.86 24.44 18.46
CA ALA A 351 1.87 24.09 17.45
C ALA A 351 2.94 25.19 17.26
N GLU A 352 2.71 26.42 17.70
CA GLU A 352 3.65 27.56 17.64
C GLU A 352 4.68 27.52 18.77
#